data_5806a7f63b9803f1799b4be47330ba1a
#
_entry.id   5806a7f63b9803f1799b4be47330ba1a
#
_cell.length_a   1.000
_cell.length_b   1.000
_cell.length_c   1.000
_cell.angle_alpha   90.00
_cell.angle_beta   90.00
_cell.angle_gamma   90.00
#
_symmetry.space_group_name_H-M   'P 1'
#
loop_
_entity.id
_entity.type
_entity.pdbx_description
1 polymer ?
#
loop_
_entity_poly.entity_id
_entity_poly.type
_entity_poly.pdbx_seq_one_letter_code
_entity_poly.pdbx_strand_id
1 'polypeptide(L)'
;MVCFRLSVATLLIIATSCAHPSTRSDEPLAPGGVPRVARNSNVITADELHDPMIISMDALKAIRYLRPAFFRTSGPQSFGNRGAGLVQISPDYGPLQPLANLHSFTTITLSEVRYLDANEAQARFGINANGGPVIVLVSGRQ
;
A
#
# COMPACT_ATOMS: atom_id res chain seq x y z
N MET A 1 61.10 27.27 32.51
CA MET A 1 61.27 25.81 32.47
C MET A 1 60.13 25.17 33.26
N VAL A 2 59.06 24.78 32.65
CA VAL A 2 58.02 24.00 33.31
C VAL A 2 57.52 22.96 32.29
N CYS A 3 57.80 21.70 32.58
CA CYS A 3 57.35 20.54 31.79
C CYS A 3 55.89 20.30 32.05
N PHE A 4 55.07 20.38 30.98
CA PHE A 4 53.65 20.01 31.03
C PHE A 4 53.50 18.60 30.46
N ARG A 5 53.18 17.65 31.35
CA ARG A 5 52.93 16.25 30.97
C ARG A 5 51.54 16.12 30.38
N LEU A 6 51.49 15.75 29.09
CA LEU A 6 50.24 15.37 28.41
C LEU A 6 49.84 13.96 28.85
N SER A 7 48.72 13.88 29.53
CA SER A 7 48.06 12.60 29.87
C SER A 7 47.05 12.27 28.77
N VAL A 8 47.37 11.27 27.96
CA VAL A 8 46.46 10.75 26.92
C VAL A 8 45.45 9.80 27.60
N ALA A 9 44.23 10.25 27.78
CA ALA A 9 43.12 9.39 28.20
C ALA A 9 42.53 8.72 26.96
N THR A 10 42.82 7.44 26.78
CA THR A 10 42.21 6.61 25.74
C THR A 10 40.77 6.26 26.13
N LEU A 11 39.78 6.88 25.45
CA LEU A 11 38.37 6.60 25.64
C LEU A 11 37.97 5.40 24.75
N LEU A 12 37.74 4.27 25.41
CA LEU A 12 37.31 3.03 24.74
C LEU A 12 35.79 3.12 24.53
N ILE A 13 35.34 3.39 23.30
CA ILE A 13 33.92 3.37 22.93
C ILE A 13 33.54 1.95 22.61
N ILE A 14 32.81 1.30 23.50
CA ILE A 14 32.18 0.00 23.26
C ILE A 14 30.88 0.24 22.49
N ALA A 15 30.92 -0.03 21.18
CA ALA A 15 29.71 -0.06 20.34
C ALA A 15 28.92 -1.33 20.64
N THR A 16 27.88 -1.26 21.46
CA THR A 16 26.88 -2.32 21.60
C THR A 16 26.02 -2.36 20.37
N SER A 17 26.34 -3.26 19.44
CA SER A 17 25.50 -3.61 18.29
C SER A 17 24.27 -4.37 18.78
N CYS A 18 23.11 -3.73 18.83
CA CYS A 18 21.83 -4.40 19.01
C CYS A 18 21.51 -5.18 17.74
N ALA A 19 21.93 -6.42 17.65
CA ALA A 19 21.41 -7.37 16.70
C ALA A 19 19.95 -7.68 17.06
N HIS A 20 19.00 -7.17 16.27
CA HIS A 20 17.62 -7.64 16.33
C HIS A 20 17.58 -9.05 15.73
N PRO A 21 17.24 -10.08 16.50
CA PRO A 21 16.94 -11.38 15.91
C PRO A 21 15.63 -11.22 15.15
N SER A 22 15.70 -11.28 13.82
CA SER A 22 14.53 -11.55 12.98
C SER A 22 14.03 -12.93 13.37
N THR A 23 13.04 -12.97 14.23
CA THR A 23 12.31 -14.21 14.54
C THR A 23 11.59 -14.63 13.27
N ARG A 24 12.27 -15.46 12.50
CA ARG A 24 11.64 -16.28 11.47
C ARG A 24 10.75 -17.23 12.25
N SER A 25 9.46 -16.98 12.28
CA SER A 25 8.48 -17.90 12.81
C SER A 25 8.47 -19.11 11.89
N ASP A 26 9.26 -20.12 12.25
CA ASP A 26 9.09 -21.47 11.73
C ASP A 26 7.78 -22.03 12.33
N GLU A 27 6.67 -21.66 11.69
CA GLU A 27 5.38 -22.27 11.96
C GLU A 27 5.40 -23.70 11.39
N PRO A 28 5.08 -24.72 12.20
CA PRO A 28 5.10 -26.10 11.73
C PRO A 28 4.09 -26.26 10.60
N LEU A 29 4.56 -26.67 9.43
CA LEU A 29 3.74 -27.08 8.28
C LEU A 29 2.76 -28.16 8.71
N ALA A 30 1.49 -27.81 8.85
CA ALA A 30 0.42 -28.79 8.88
C ALA A 30 0.40 -29.53 7.53
N PRO A 31 0.36 -30.87 7.49
CA PRO A 31 0.37 -31.61 6.24
C PRO A 31 -0.94 -31.38 5.49
N GLY A 32 -0.88 -30.67 4.36
CA GLY A 32 -2.01 -30.43 3.46
C GLY A 32 -2.35 -28.97 3.18
N GLY A 33 -1.63 -28.01 3.74
CA GLY A 33 -1.82 -26.59 3.44
C GLY A 33 -1.15 -26.21 2.11
N VAL A 34 -1.94 -25.86 1.09
CA VAL A 34 -1.45 -25.11 -0.07
C VAL A 34 -0.70 -23.89 0.47
N PRO A 35 0.53 -23.59 0.00
CA PRO A 35 1.26 -22.41 0.47
C PRO A 35 0.39 -21.17 0.24
N ARG A 36 -0.09 -20.55 1.32
CA ARG A 36 -0.71 -19.23 1.26
C ARG A 36 0.40 -18.26 0.86
N VAL A 37 0.45 -17.96 -0.45
CA VAL A 37 1.22 -16.83 -0.92
C VAL A 37 0.80 -15.64 -0.06
N ALA A 38 1.76 -15.02 0.62
CA ALA A 38 1.49 -13.88 1.48
C ALA A 38 0.80 -12.81 0.62
N ARG A 39 -0.52 -12.67 0.77
CA ARG A 39 -1.32 -11.73 0.00
C ARG A 39 -0.86 -10.32 0.37
N ASN A 40 -0.38 -9.60 -0.62
CA ASN A 40 -0.07 -8.19 -0.42
C ASN A 40 -1.37 -7.45 -0.07
N SER A 41 -1.43 -6.84 1.11
CA SER A 41 -2.63 -6.15 1.58
C SER A 41 -3.05 -4.98 0.67
N ASN A 42 -2.10 -4.41 -0.07
CA ASN A 42 -2.29 -3.25 -0.93
C ASN A 42 -2.52 -3.59 -2.41
N VAL A 43 -2.53 -4.89 -2.75
CA VAL A 43 -2.71 -5.35 -4.13
C VAL A 43 -3.79 -6.43 -4.17
N ILE A 44 -4.69 -6.32 -5.13
CA ILE A 44 -5.62 -7.39 -5.54
C ILE A 44 -5.12 -7.89 -6.88
N THR A 45 -4.84 -9.17 -6.97
CA THR A 45 -4.30 -9.81 -8.18
C THR A 45 -5.41 -10.23 -9.15
N ALA A 46 -5.03 -10.54 -10.39
CA ALA A 46 -5.95 -11.08 -11.39
C ALA A 46 -6.68 -12.34 -10.89
N ASP A 47 -5.97 -13.23 -10.21
CA ASP A 47 -6.55 -14.48 -9.67
C ASP A 47 -7.67 -14.20 -8.66
N GLU A 48 -7.49 -13.16 -7.82
CA GLU A 48 -8.53 -12.75 -6.87
C GLU A 48 -9.71 -12.07 -7.56
N LEU A 49 -9.47 -11.29 -8.63
CA LEU A 49 -10.50 -10.58 -9.39
C LEU A 49 -11.32 -11.53 -10.27
N HIS A 50 -10.69 -12.57 -10.79
CA HIS A 50 -11.30 -13.54 -11.68
C HIS A 50 -11.86 -14.76 -10.94
N ASP A 51 -11.93 -14.73 -9.62
CA ASP A 51 -12.65 -15.74 -8.84
C ASP A 51 -14.10 -15.85 -9.35
N PRO A 52 -14.65 -17.06 -9.55
CA PRO A 52 -16.00 -17.27 -10.05
C PRO A 52 -17.11 -16.52 -9.30
N MET A 53 -16.90 -16.24 -8.01
CA MET A 53 -17.84 -15.47 -7.21
C MET A 53 -17.75 -13.95 -7.45
N ILE A 54 -16.65 -13.47 -7.98
CA ILE A 54 -16.32 -12.03 -8.07
C ILE A 54 -16.34 -11.54 -9.52
N ILE A 55 -15.98 -12.38 -10.48
CA ILE A 55 -15.79 -12.02 -11.89
C ILE A 55 -17.00 -11.34 -12.54
N SER A 56 -18.20 -11.58 -12.03
CA SER A 56 -19.45 -10.96 -12.50
C SER A 56 -19.79 -9.63 -11.81
N MET A 57 -18.99 -9.22 -10.83
CA MET A 57 -19.25 -7.99 -10.09
C MET A 57 -18.67 -6.77 -10.79
N ASP A 58 -19.21 -5.59 -10.48
CA ASP A 58 -18.53 -4.33 -10.76
C ASP A 58 -17.29 -4.16 -9.85
N ALA A 59 -16.32 -3.38 -10.33
CA ALA A 59 -15.07 -3.20 -9.60
C ALA A 59 -15.27 -2.63 -8.18
N LEU A 60 -16.25 -1.74 -7.97
CA LEU A 60 -16.52 -1.19 -6.65
C LEU A 60 -16.94 -2.27 -5.66
N LYS A 61 -17.87 -3.16 -6.05
CA LYS A 61 -18.34 -4.24 -5.18
C LYS A 61 -17.24 -5.25 -4.91
N ALA A 62 -16.50 -5.63 -5.96
CA ALA A 62 -15.39 -6.58 -5.86
C ALA A 62 -14.30 -6.09 -4.91
N ILE A 63 -13.82 -4.85 -5.10
CA ILE A 63 -12.79 -4.28 -4.25
C ILE A 63 -13.29 -4.11 -2.81
N ARG A 64 -14.55 -3.68 -2.61
CA ARG A 64 -15.14 -3.55 -1.28
C ARG A 64 -15.26 -4.90 -0.55
N TYR A 65 -15.52 -5.97 -1.29
CA TYR A 65 -15.57 -7.32 -0.76
C TYR A 65 -14.18 -7.85 -0.40
N LEU A 66 -13.20 -7.71 -1.30
CA LEU A 66 -11.85 -8.23 -1.14
C LEU A 66 -11.01 -7.40 -0.17
N ARG A 67 -11.09 -6.07 -0.25
CA ARG A 67 -10.26 -5.13 0.50
C ARG A 67 -11.06 -3.90 0.97
N PRO A 68 -11.96 -4.04 1.94
CA PRO A 68 -12.77 -2.92 2.44
C PRO A 68 -11.92 -1.77 2.99
N ALA A 69 -10.67 -2.06 3.38
CA ALA A 69 -9.75 -1.04 3.88
C ALA A 69 -9.37 0.02 2.84
N PHE A 70 -9.45 -0.28 1.53
CA PHE A 70 -9.15 0.68 0.45
C PHE A 70 -10.08 1.89 0.43
N PHE A 71 -11.25 1.78 1.03
CA PHE A 71 -12.24 2.85 1.10
C PHE A 71 -12.19 3.67 2.39
N ARG A 72 -11.22 3.39 3.28
CA ARG A 72 -11.04 4.18 4.48
C ARG A 72 -10.44 5.53 4.11
N THR A 73 -11.15 6.58 4.41
CA THR A 73 -10.64 7.94 4.29
C THR A 73 -9.93 8.34 5.57
N SER A 74 -8.74 8.87 5.46
CA SER A 74 -8.12 9.63 6.54
C SER A 74 -8.86 10.96 6.57
N GLY A 75 -9.70 11.23 7.54
CA GLY A 75 -10.58 12.39 7.63
C GLY A 75 -10.11 13.71 6.97
N PRO A 76 -10.88 14.79 6.99
CA PRO A 76 -10.56 16.01 6.25
C PRO A 76 -9.24 16.59 6.76
N GLN A 77 -8.23 16.58 5.90
CA GLN A 77 -6.89 17.09 6.22
C GLN A 77 -6.77 18.60 6.07
N SER A 78 -7.84 19.27 5.62
CA SER A 78 -7.87 20.71 5.42
C SER A 78 -9.26 21.29 5.64
N PHE A 79 -9.34 22.33 6.45
CA PHE A 79 -10.60 23.04 6.71
C PHE A 79 -11.19 23.76 5.48
N GLY A 80 -10.39 24.04 4.46
CA GLY A 80 -10.80 24.79 3.25
C GLY A 80 -11.12 23.91 2.03
N ASN A 81 -10.73 22.62 2.05
CA ASN A 81 -10.89 21.75 0.89
C ASN A 81 -11.67 20.48 1.26
N ARG A 82 -12.95 20.47 0.92
CA ARG A 82 -13.86 19.33 1.16
C ARG A 82 -13.46 18.07 0.39
N GLY A 83 -12.65 18.20 -0.65
CA GLY A 83 -12.13 17.07 -1.43
C GLY A 83 -10.81 16.51 -0.91
N ALA A 84 -10.18 17.16 0.08
CA ALA A 84 -8.91 16.70 0.62
C ALA A 84 -9.06 15.38 1.38
N GLY A 85 -8.16 14.44 1.11
CA GLY A 85 -8.18 13.13 1.76
C GLY A 85 -9.20 12.12 1.23
N LEU A 86 -10.01 12.48 0.22
CA LEU A 86 -10.93 11.54 -0.41
C LEU A 86 -10.17 10.54 -1.28
N VAL A 87 -10.66 9.30 -1.28
CA VAL A 87 -10.17 8.24 -2.16
C VAL A 87 -10.50 8.58 -3.61
N GLN A 88 -9.49 8.54 -4.48
CA GLN A 88 -9.61 8.73 -5.92
C GLN A 88 -9.24 7.43 -6.65
N ILE A 89 -9.54 7.36 -7.94
CA ILE A 89 -9.14 6.24 -8.80
C ILE A 89 -8.25 6.73 -9.94
N SER A 90 -7.37 5.86 -10.42
CA SER A 90 -6.52 6.12 -11.58
C SER A 90 -6.53 4.89 -12.49
N PRO A 91 -7.22 4.93 -13.65
CA PRO A 91 -7.12 3.88 -14.64
C PRO A 91 -5.73 3.89 -15.29
N ASP A 92 -5.06 2.75 -15.30
CA ASP A 92 -3.74 2.52 -15.94
C ASP A 92 -2.71 3.62 -15.61
N TYR A 93 -2.71 4.09 -14.36
CA TYR A 93 -1.88 5.21 -13.90
C TYR A 93 -2.14 6.54 -14.65
N GLY A 94 -3.27 6.66 -15.29
CA GLY A 94 -3.71 7.86 -16.00
C GLY A 94 -4.28 8.93 -15.07
N PRO A 95 -5.08 9.86 -15.61
CA PRO A 95 -5.63 10.96 -14.83
C PRO A 95 -6.51 10.48 -13.68
N LEU A 96 -6.43 11.21 -12.56
CA LEU A 96 -7.22 10.92 -11.37
C LEU A 96 -8.71 11.21 -11.62
N GLN A 97 -9.55 10.34 -11.14
CA GLN A 97 -11.00 10.40 -11.27
C GLN A 97 -11.69 10.21 -9.92
N PRO A 98 -12.91 10.71 -9.78
CA PRO A 98 -13.72 10.46 -8.58
C PRO A 98 -13.97 8.96 -8.37
N LEU A 99 -14.04 8.53 -7.12
CA LEU A 99 -14.33 7.15 -6.73
C LEU A 99 -15.65 6.62 -7.33
N ALA A 100 -16.62 7.50 -7.57
CA ALA A 100 -17.90 7.12 -8.19
C ALA A 100 -17.73 6.44 -9.56
N ASN A 101 -16.70 6.80 -10.32
CA ASN A 101 -16.45 6.20 -11.64
C ASN A 101 -16.03 4.74 -11.57
N LEU A 102 -15.73 4.20 -10.38
CA LEU A 102 -15.35 2.81 -10.19
C LEU A 102 -16.44 1.82 -10.63
N HIS A 103 -17.72 2.24 -10.62
CA HIS A 103 -18.83 1.43 -11.14
C HIS A 103 -18.73 1.13 -12.64
N SER A 104 -18.02 1.95 -13.40
CA SER A 104 -17.88 1.78 -14.84
C SER A 104 -16.89 0.69 -15.23
N PHE A 105 -16.13 0.17 -14.27
CA PHE A 105 -15.13 -0.87 -14.50
C PHE A 105 -15.68 -2.22 -14.05
N THR A 106 -15.42 -3.25 -14.85
CA THR A 106 -15.76 -4.64 -14.54
C THR A 106 -14.50 -5.41 -14.15
N THR A 107 -14.62 -6.35 -13.24
CA THR A 107 -13.48 -7.14 -12.75
C THR A 107 -12.81 -7.93 -13.87
N ILE A 108 -13.57 -8.41 -14.85
CA ILE A 108 -13.05 -9.20 -15.98
C ILE A 108 -12.05 -8.44 -16.85
N THR A 109 -12.14 -7.11 -16.88
CA THR A 109 -11.22 -6.27 -17.67
C THR A 109 -9.97 -5.85 -16.91
N LEU A 110 -9.91 -6.15 -15.61
CA LEU A 110 -8.81 -5.75 -14.73
C LEU A 110 -7.85 -6.92 -14.52
N SER A 111 -6.56 -6.63 -14.59
CA SER A 111 -5.49 -7.56 -14.24
C SER A 111 -4.96 -7.36 -12.82
N GLU A 112 -5.05 -6.15 -12.31
CA GLU A 112 -4.56 -5.81 -10.97
C GLU A 112 -5.30 -4.58 -10.45
N VAL A 113 -5.51 -4.54 -9.12
CA VAL A 113 -5.93 -3.32 -8.43
C VAL A 113 -4.93 -3.04 -7.33
N ARG A 114 -4.36 -1.84 -7.33
CA ARG A 114 -3.34 -1.42 -6.36
C ARG A 114 -3.80 -0.23 -5.56
N TYR A 115 -3.63 -0.31 -4.25
CA TYR A 115 -3.87 0.80 -3.35
C TYR A 115 -2.56 1.54 -3.10
N LEU A 116 -2.58 2.83 -3.33
CA LEU A 116 -1.52 3.76 -2.98
C LEU A 116 -2.01 4.60 -1.80
N ASP A 117 -1.24 4.64 -0.73
CA ASP A 117 -1.54 5.54 0.38
C ASP A 117 -1.36 7.01 -0.04
N ALA A 118 -1.71 7.95 0.85
CA ALA A 118 -1.64 9.37 0.54
C ALA A 118 -0.22 9.86 0.17
N ASN A 119 0.82 9.27 0.77
CA ASN A 119 2.22 9.65 0.50
C ASN A 119 2.67 9.08 -0.85
N GLU A 120 2.38 7.82 -1.11
CA GLU A 120 2.67 7.17 -2.40
C GLU A 120 1.90 7.83 -3.54
N ALA A 121 0.62 8.17 -3.32
CA ALA A 121 -0.22 8.87 -4.28
C ALA A 121 0.33 10.27 -4.57
N GLN A 122 0.76 11.01 -3.55
CA GLN A 122 1.36 12.32 -3.72
C GLN A 122 2.71 12.25 -4.43
N ALA A 123 3.55 11.27 -4.12
CA ALA A 123 4.82 11.07 -4.80
C ALA A 123 4.63 10.79 -6.30
N ARG A 124 3.54 10.11 -6.68
CA ARG A 124 3.28 9.71 -8.06
C ARG A 124 2.45 10.71 -8.85
N PHE A 125 1.41 11.27 -8.26
CA PHE A 125 0.44 12.16 -8.93
C PHE A 125 0.59 13.62 -8.51
N GLY A 126 1.49 13.91 -7.59
CA GLY A 126 1.73 15.26 -7.09
C GLY A 126 0.52 15.81 -6.33
N ILE A 127 0.32 17.13 -6.47
CA ILE A 127 -0.77 17.86 -5.82
C ILE A 127 -2.17 17.40 -6.26
N ASN A 128 -2.26 16.72 -7.41
CA ASN A 128 -3.53 16.22 -7.94
C ASN A 128 -4.15 15.13 -7.05
N ALA A 129 -3.33 14.40 -6.29
CA ALA A 129 -3.82 13.41 -5.33
C ALA A 129 -4.57 14.03 -4.15
N ASN A 130 -4.49 15.36 -4.00
CA ASN A 130 -5.24 16.15 -3.01
C ASN A 130 -5.11 15.63 -1.57
N GLY A 131 -3.94 15.03 -1.25
CA GLY A 131 -3.66 14.44 0.06
C GLY A 131 -4.48 13.17 0.39
N GLY A 132 -5.17 12.60 -0.58
CA GLY A 132 -5.93 11.35 -0.42
C GLY A 132 -5.23 10.14 -1.01
N PRO A 133 -5.66 8.93 -0.62
CA PRO A 133 -5.18 7.70 -1.23
C PRO A 133 -5.77 7.51 -2.64
N VAL A 134 -5.09 6.72 -3.47
CA VAL A 134 -5.49 6.43 -4.85
C VAL A 134 -5.58 4.93 -5.06
N ILE A 135 -6.68 4.48 -5.66
CA ILE A 135 -6.85 3.11 -6.15
C ILE A 135 -6.50 3.10 -7.62
N VAL A 136 -5.41 2.44 -7.99
CA VAL A 136 -4.99 2.26 -9.37
C VAL A 136 -5.62 1.00 -9.92
N LEU A 137 -6.28 1.12 -11.06
CA LEU A 137 -6.89 0.01 -11.81
C LEU A 137 -5.99 -0.30 -13.00
N VAL A 138 -5.43 -1.49 -13.05
CA VAL A 138 -4.59 -1.91 -14.18
C VAL A 138 -5.42 -2.80 -15.09
N SER A 139 -5.57 -2.38 -16.33
CA SER A 139 -6.31 -3.15 -17.35
C SER A 139 -5.52 -4.37 -17.79
N GLY A 140 -6.21 -5.51 -17.93
CA GLY A 140 -5.66 -6.69 -18.58
C GLY A 140 -5.59 -6.45 -20.08
N ARG A 141 -4.45 -6.75 -20.71
CA ARG A 141 -4.41 -6.86 -22.18
C ARG A 141 -5.23 -8.08 -22.59
N GLN A 142 -6.30 -7.82 -23.32
CA GLN A 142 -7.02 -8.88 -24.03
C GLN A 142 -6.23 -9.27 -25.29
#